data_d8ab7b8d0ac5042adef7ba8545510de4
#
_entry.id   d8ab7b8d0ac5042adef7ba8545510de4
#
_cell.length_a   1.000
_cell.length_b   1.000
_cell.length_c   1.000
_cell.angle_alpha   90.00
_cell.angle_beta   90.00
_cell.angle_gamma   90.00
#
_symmetry.space_group_name_H-M   'P 1'
#
loop_
_entity.id
_entity.type
_entity.pdbx_description
1 polymer ?
#
loop_
_entity_poly.entity_id
_entity_poly.type
_entity_poly.pdbx_seq_one_letter_code
_entity_poly.pdbx_strand_id
1 'polypeptide(L)'
;IIPILFLFVFCTYNSKEEFVLKATDFQKTIDGKVTNLYLLKNDQIKVYITNYGGRIVSLLAPDRSGQIGDVVLGFKSIDDYLSANGPYHGALIGRVGNRIAKGKFKLGSETYSLPINNNENHLHGGPEGFNNQVWEVKAADDSSITMNYFSSDGEMGYPGNLDVEVMYSLNDENELLITYKATTDKSTPVNLTNHAFFNRAGEANG
;
A
#
# COMPACT_ATOMS: atom_id res chain seq x y z
N ILE A 1 23.73 -32.86 58.67
CA ILE A 1 23.11 -32.98 57.33
C ILE A 1 22.40 -31.66 57.09
N ILE A 2 22.95 -30.82 56.16
CA ILE A 2 22.39 -29.55 55.77
C ILE A 2 21.59 -29.75 54.49
N PRO A 3 20.30 -29.41 54.42
CA PRO A 3 19.54 -29.52 53.16
C PRO A 3 19.92 -28.41 52.18
N ILE A 4 20.35 -28.78 51.01
CA ILE A 4 20.58 -27.87 49.87
C ILE A 4 19.21 -27.57 49.24
N LEU A 5 18.76 -26.30 49.40
CA LEU A 5 17.54 -25.82 48.75
C LEU A 5 17.87 -25.44 47.30
N PHE A 6 17.38 -26.22 46.33
CA PHE A 6 17.46 -25.88 44.92
C PHE A 6 16.37 -24.82 44.58
N LEU A 7 16.82 -23.58 44.35
CA LEU A 7 15.94 -22.52 43.83
C LEU A 7 15.80 -22.70 42.30
N PHE A 8 14.66 -23.24 41.84
CA PHE A 8 14.29 -23.22 40.45
C PHE A 8 13.85 -21.81 40.05
N VAL A 9 14.69 -21.08 39.34
CA VAL A 9 14.30 -19.84 38.68
C VAL A 9 13.51 -20.24 37.41
N PHE A 10 12.19 -20.16 37.50
CA PHE A 10 11.35 -20.21 36.29
C PHE A 10 11.54 -18.91 35.53
N CYS A 11 12.34 -18.97 34.46
CA CYS A 11 12.39 -17.91 33.47
C CYS A 11 11.04 -17.96 32.73
N THR A 12 10.10 -17.08 33.07
CA THR A 12 8.88 -16.90 32.28
C THR A 12 9.31 -16.25 30.98
N TYR A 13 9.37 -17.07 29.92
CA TYR A 13 9.51 -16.60 28.55
C TYR A 13 8.21 -15.87 28.20
N ASN A 14 8.25 -14.54 28.31
CA ASN A 14 7.15 -13.70 27.83
C ASN A 14 7.22 -13.72 26.30
N SER A 15 6.48 -14.62 25.67
CA SER A 15 6.27 -14.56 24.21
C SER A 15 5.53 -13.26 23.92
N LYS A 16 6.26 -12.23 23.44
CA LYS A 16 5.60 -11.09 22.80
C LYS A 16 4.69 -11.67 21.70
N GLU A 17 3.41 -11.36 21.75
CA GLU A 17 2.49 -11.74 20.67
C GLU A 17 3.11 -11.27 19.35
N GLU A 18 3.36 -12.21 18.44
CA GLU A 18 3.83 -11.89 17.11
C GLU A 18 2.75 -11.04 16.44
N PHE A 19 3.11 -9.85 15.98
CA PHE A 19 2.19 -8.99 15.25
C PHE A 19 1.81 -9.70 13.93
N VAL A 20 0.60 -10.21 13.85
CA VAL A 20 0.10 -10.92 12.68
C VAL A 20 -1.18 -10.25 12.21
N LEU A 21 -1.14 -9.66 11.02
CA LEU A 21 -2.35 -9.24 10.33
C LEU A 21 -3.14 -10.47 9.87
N LYS A 22 -4.45 -10.48 10.10
CA LYS A 22 -5.31 -11.58 9.68
C LYS A 22 -5.81 -11.33 8.26
N ALA A 23 -5.55 -12.25 7.35
CA ALA A 23 -6.00 -12.15 5.96
C ALA A 23 -7.54 -11.97 5.85
N THR A 24 -8.31 -12.57 6.77
CA THR A 24 -9.77 -12.44 6.82
C THR A 24 -10.25 -11.01 7.04
N ASP A 25 -9.48 -10.18 7.76
CA ASP A 25 -9.85 -8.80 8.05
C ASP A 25 -9.66 -7.87 6.83
N PHE A 26 -9.04 -8.40 5.77
CA PHE A 26 -8.84 -7.74 4.48
C PHE A 26 -9.68 -8.31 3.36
N GLN A 27 -10.56 -9.28 3.64
CA GLN A 27 -11.47 -9.87 2.65
C GLN A 27 -12.81 -9.17 2.65
N LYS A 28 -13.09 -8.47 1.57
CA LYS A 28 -14.38 -7.78 1.33
C LYS A 28 -14.64 -7.71 -0.16
N THR A 29 -15.92 -7.71 -0.54
CA THR A 29 -16.31 -7.41 -1.93
C THR A 29 -16.61 -5.91 -2.05
N ILE A 30 -15.87 -5.21 -2.91
CA ILE A 30 -16.04 -3.80 -3.23
C ILE A 30 -16.23 -3.70 -4.73
N ASP A 31 -17.34 -3.12 -5.18
CA ASP A 31 -17.71 -2.98 -6.60
C ASP A 31 -17.57 -4.28 -7.41
N GLY A 32 -18.01 -5.39 -6.80
CA GLY A 32 -17.98 -6.72 -7.40
C GLY A 32 -16.60 -7.40 -7.43
N LYS A 33 -15.55 -6.76 -6.91
CA LYS A 33 -14.18 -7.30 -6.82
C LYS A 33 -13.82 -7.65 -5.38
N VAL A 34 -13.09 -8.75 -5.19
CA VAL A 34 -12.67 -9.22 -3.85
C VAL A 34 -11.33 -8.62 -3.48
N THR A 35 -11.27 -8.02 -2.29
CA THR A 35 -10.00 -7.58 -1.69
C THR A 35 -9.36 -8.71 -0.89
N ASN A 36 -8.03 -8.74 -0.83
CA ASN A 36 -7.24 -9.71 -0.07
C ASN A 36 -5.99 -9.05 0.50
N LEU A 37 -5.34 -9.76 1.44
CA LEU A 37 -4.03 -9.44 1.97
C LEU A 37 -3.01 -10.46 1.46
N TYR A 38 -1.87 -9.96 1.00
CA TYR A 38 -0.75 -10.73 0.47
C TYR A 38 0.48 -10.49 1.33
N LEU A 39 1.31 -11.51 1.50
CA LEU A 39 2.54 -11.45 2.27
C LEU A 39 3.73 -11.71 1.35
N LEU A 40 4.63 -10.74 1.24
CA LEU A 40 5.99 -10.96 0.71
C LEU A 40 6.93 -11.11 1.90
N LYS A 41 7.88 -12.02 1.81
CA LYS A 41 8.83 -12.30 2.89
C LYS A 41 10.16 -12.82 2.36
N ASN A 42 11.20 -12.50 3.06
CA ASN A 42 12.49 -13.18 3.04
C ASN A 42 12.89 -13.57 4.48
N ASP A 43 14.15 -13.87 4.72
CA ASP A 43 14.63 -14.30 6.05
C ASP A 43 14.52 -13.19 7.12
N GLN A 44 14.45 -11.91 6.75
CA GLN A 44 14.51 -10.77 7.67
C GLN A 44 13.30 -9.86 7.62
N ILE A 45 12.65 -9.72 6.46
CA ILE A 45 11.59 -8.72 6.21
C ILE A 45 10.29 -9.41 5.85
N LYS A 46 9.17 -8.89 6.37
CA LYS A 46 7.81 -9.24 5.95
C LYS A 46 7.10 -7.99 5.48
N VAL A 47 6.48 -8.03 4.31
CA VAL A 47 5.70 -6.92 3.74
C VAL A 47 4.28 -7.40 3.47
N TYR A 48 3.31 -6.77 4.11
CA TYR A 48 1.89 -7.04 3.88
C TYR A 48 1.33 -6.03 2.88
N ILE A 49 0.67 -6.53 1.84
CA ILE A 49 0.12 -5.71 0.76
C ILE A 49 -1.34 -6.11 0.53
N THR A 50 -2.24 -5.13 0.42
CA THR A 50 -3.61 -5.38 -0.02
C THR A 50 -3.81 -4.89 -1.45
N ASN A 51 -4.62 -5.62 -2.23
CA ASN A 51 -5.01 -5.19 -3.57
C ASN A 51 -6.06 -4.05 -3.57
N TYR A 52 -6.58 -3.65 -2.41
CA TYR A 52 -7.35 -2.40 -2.30
C TYR A 52 -6.42 -1.20 -2.30
N GLY A 53 -6.40 -0.46 -3.39
CA GLY A 53 -5.48 0.65 -3.61
C GLY A 53 -4.02 0.21 -3.77
N GLY A 54 -3.73 -1.09 -3.92
CA GLY A 54 -2.38 -1.63 -4.02
C GLY A 54 -1.48 -1.23 -2.85
N ARG A 55 -2.02 -1.24 -1.61
CA ARG A 55 -1.40 -0.62 -0.43
C ARG A 55 -0.34 -1.50 0.21
N ILE A 56 0.77 -0.88 0.59
CA ILE A 56 1.64 -1.44 1.64
C ILE A 56 0.94 -1.20 2.98
N VAL A 57 0.53 -2.28 3.64
CA VAL A 57 -0.21 -2.25 4.90
C VAL A 57 0.74 -2.22 6.10
N SER A 58 1.80 -3.02 6.02
CA SER A 58 2.79 -3.21 7.09
C SER A 58 4.13 -3.63 6.48
N LEU A 59 5.23 -3.17 7.05
CA LEU A 59 6.58 -3.63 6.75
C LEU A 59 7.30 -3.93 8.06
N LEU A 60 7.47 -5.21 8.33
CA LEU A 60 8.19 -5.68 9.51
C LEU A 60 9.66 -5.84 9.18
N ALA A 61 10.50 -5.12 9.90
CA ALA A 61 11.96 -5.15 9.72
C ALA A 61 12.67 -5.18 11.07
N PRO A 62 13.88 -5.79 11.16
CA PRO A 62 14.68 -5.76 12.38
C PRO A 62 15.33 -4.38 12.57
N ASP A 63 15.38 -3.93 13.82
CA ASP A 63 16.22 -2.83 14.23
C ASP A 63 17.70 -3.29 14.38
N ARG A 64 18.59 -2.36 14.78
CA ARG A 64 20.01 -2.71 14.99
C ARG A 64 20.29 -3.72 16.11
N SER A 65 19.30 -3.98 16.99
CA SER A 65 19.36 -4.99 18.04
C SER A 65 18.74 -6.33 17.60
N GLY A 66 18.18 -6.39 16.39
CA GLY A 66 17.48 -7.55 15.84
C GLY A 66 16.01 -7.63 16.29
N GLN A 67 15.49 -6.62 16.98
CA GLN A 67 14.07 -6.60 17.36
C GLN A 67 13.23 -6.21 16.15
N ILE A 68 12.26 -7.06 15.81
CA ILE A 68 11.31 -6.79 14.71
C ILE A 68 10.30 -5.72 15.13
N GLY A 69 10.09 -4.74 14.25
CA GLY A 69 9.08 -3.69 14.38
C GLY A 69 8.42 -3.37 13.07
N ASP A 70 7.17 -2.91 13.11
CA ASP A 70 6.49 -2.35 11.94
C ASP A 70 6.98 -0.91 11.71
N VAL A 71 7.42 -0.62 10.50
CA VAL A 71 7.91 0.71 10.14
C VAL A 71 6.97 1.46 9.18
N VAL A 72 5.79 0.91 8.88
CA VAL A 72 4.77 1.53 8.01
C VAL A 72 3.54 1.88 8.82
N LEU A 73 3.04 3.10 8.67
CA LEU A 73 1.74 3.50 9.21
C LEU A 73 0.62 2.93 8.33
N GLY A 74 -0.11 1.97 8.86
CA GLY A 74 -1.20 1.28 8.19
C GLY A 74 -2.39 1.02 9.11
N PHE A 75 -3.43 0.39 8.58
CA PHE A 75 -4.61 -0.03 9.36
C PHE A 75 -4.71 -1.55 9.41
N LYS A 76 -5.46 -2.06 10.39
CA LYS A 76 -5.52 -3.50 10.68
C LYS A 76 -6.59 -4.25 9.90
N SER A 77 -7.47 -3.53 9.19
CA SER A 77 -8.55 -4.11 8.41
C SER A 77 -8.91 -3.27 7.19
N ILE A 78 -9.63 -3.88 6.25
CA ILE A 78 -10.17 -3.16 5.09
C ILE A 78 -11.22 -2.13 5.52
N ASP A 79 -12.01 -2.41 6.56
CA ASP A 79 -13.03 -1.51 7.07
C ASP A 79 -12.40 -0.25 7.68
N ASP A 80 -11.26 -0.37 8.33
CA ASP A 80 -10.51 0.79 8.82
C ASP A 80 -10.03 1.68 7.67
N TYR A 81 -9.52 1.09 6.57
CA TYR A 81 -9.15 1.85 5.37
C TYR A 81 -10.34 2.56 4.72
N LEU A 82 -11.50 1.92 4.68
CA LEU A 82 -12.72 2.50 4.09
C LEU A 82 -13.30 3.64 4.93
N SER A 83 -13.12 3.60 6.25
CA SER A 83 -13.63 4.61 7.20
C SER A 83 -12.62 5.71 7.52
N ALA A 84 -11.34 5.54 7.15
CA ALA A 84 -10.27 6.45 7.53
C ALA A 84 -10.46 7.85 6.93
N ASN A 85 -10.28 8.86 7.79
CA ASN A 85 -10.16 10.24 7.37
C ASN A 85 -8.73 10.54 6.95
N GLY A 86 -8.35 10.07 5.75
CA GLY A 86 -6.99 10.15 5.20
C GLY A 86 -6.72 8.94 4.30
N PRO A 87 -7.21 8.96 3.05
CA PRO A 87 -7.36 7.74 2.24
C PRO A 87 -6.05 7.21 1.62
N TYR A 88 -4.90 7.84 1.89
CA TYR A 88 -3.69 7.58 1.09
C TYR A 88 -2.64 6.69 1.77
N HIS A 89 -2.85 6.24 3.02
CA HIS A 89 -1.88 5.39 3.74
C HIS A 89 -1.50 4.15 2.92
N GLY A 90 -0.22 4.05 2.56
CA GLY A 90 0.35 2.95 1.82
C GLY A 90 -0.05 2.81 0.35
N ALA A 91 -0.98 3.65 -0.14
CA ALA A 91 -1.66 3.45 -1.42
C ALA A 91 -0.81 3.74 -2.66
N LEU A 92 -1.13 3.07 -3.75
CA LEU A 92 -0.77 3.49 -5.09
C LEU A 92 -1.56 4.75 -5.48
N ILE A 93 -0.87 5.74 -6.01
CA ILE A 93 -1.43 7.03 -6.40
C ILE A 93 -1.34 7.17 -7.91
N GLY A 94 -2.44 7.51 -8.51
CA GLY A 94 -2.59 7.72 -9.96
C GLY A 94 -3.98 8.26 -10.32
N ARG A 95 -4.15 8.76 -11.58
CA ARG A 95 -3.11 8.80 -12.64
C ARG A 95 -1.95 9.76 -12.31
N VAL A 96 -2.22 10.88 -11.58
CA VAL A 96 -1.20 11.91 -11.30
C VAL A 96 -1.11 12.11 -9.79
N GLY A 97 0.07 11.83 -9.25
CA GLY A 97 0.42 12.13 -7.87
C GLY A 97 0.58 13.62 -7.62
N ASN A 98 0.34 14.03 -6.37
CA ASN A 98 0.32 15.41 -5.93
C ASN A 98 -0.81 16.23 -6.62
N ARG A 99 -0.63 17.53 -6.85
CA ARG A 99 -1.73 18.43 -7.21
C ARG A 99 -1.66 18.91 -8.65
N ILE A 100 -2.85 18.97 -9.28
CA ILE A 100 -3.08 19.73 -10.51
C ILE A 100 -3.88 20.97 -10.13
N ALA A 101 -3.25 22.14 -10.29
CA ALA A 101 -3.81 23.43 -9.89
C ALA A 101 -5.16 23.69 -10.57
N LYS A 102 -6.18 24.06 -9.77
CA LYS A 102 -7.55 24.33 -10.22
C LYS A 102 -8.18 23.18 -10.99
N GLY A 103 -7.65 21.95 -10.84
CA GLY A 103 -8.09 20.77 -11.57
C GLY A 103 -8.03 20.91 -13.07
N LYS A 104 -7.11 21.68 -13.63
CA LYS A 104 -7.04 21.91 -15.08
C LYS A 104 -5.63 21.75 -15.61
N PHE A 105 -5.54 21.13 -16.78
CA PHE A 105 -4.29 21.06 -17.54
C PHE A 105 -4.57 21.18 -19.05
N LYS A 106 -3.55 21.54 -19.80
CA LYS A 106 -3.56 21.53 -21.26
C LYS A 106 -2.72 20.38 -21.79
N LEU A 107 -3.23 19.72 -22.84
CA LEU A 107 -2.52 18.70 -23.58
C LEU A 107 -2.75 18.96 -25.07
N GLY A 108 -1.71 19.43 -25.76
CA GLY A 108 -1.87 20.00 -27.10
C GLY A 108 -2.74 21.25 -27.08
N SER A 109 -3.75 21.29 -27.95
CA SER A 109 -4.75 22.37 -28.03
C SER A 109 -5.89 22.24 -27.00
N GLU A 110 -6.08 21.06 -26.44
CA GLU A 110 -7.21 20.72 -25.60
C GLU A 110 -6.98 21.10 -24.13
N THR A 111 -8.03 21.54 -23.45
CA THR A 111 -8.03 21.80 -22.01
C THR A 111 -8.92 20.78 -21.31
N TYR A 112 -8.37 20.05 -20.37
CA TYR A 112 -9.06 19.07 -19.55
C TYR A 112 -9.39 19.63 -18.19
N SER A 113 -10.56 19.27 -17.66
CA SER A 113 -11.04 19.67 -16.33
C SER A 113 -11.27 18.41 -15.50
N LEU A 114 -10.67 18.37 -14.32
CA LEU A 114 -10.69 17.27 -13.39
C LEU A 114 -11.51 17.61 -12.15
N PRO A 115 -12.12 16.66 -11.45
CA PRO A 115 -12.79 16.89 -10.18
C PRO A 115 -11.86 17.52 -9.14
N ILE A 116 -12.38 18.48 -8.39
CA ILE A 116 -11.67 19.13 -7.28
C ILE A 116 -11.93 18.33 -6.01
N ASN A 117 -10.88 17.92 -5.30
CA ASN A 117 -10.94 17.15 -4.07
C ASN A 117 -10.00 17.64 -2.96
N ASN A 118 -9.29 18.76 -3.20
CA ASN A 118 -8.41 19.36 -2.19
C ASN A 118 -8.35 20.89 -2.37
N ASN A 119 -9.15 21.62 -1.61
CA ASN A 119 -9.37 23.05 -1.77
C ASN A 119 -9.75 23.38 -3.22
N GLU A 120 -8.90 24.13 -3.95
CA GLU A 120 -9.11 24.47 -5.35
C GLU A 120 -8.46 23.47 -6.33
N ASN A 121 -7.82 22.41 -5.83
CA ASN A 121 -6.96 21.56 -6.64
C ASN A 121 -7.55 20.15 -6.80
N HIS A 122 -7.13 19.48 -7.86
CA HIS A 122 -7.23 18.05 -8.00
C HIS A 122 -6.01 17.40 -7.36
N LEU A 123 -6.21 16.45 -6.45
CA LEU A 123 -5.17 15.81 -5.67
C LEU A 123 -5.17 14.30 -5.92
N HIS A 124 -4.00 13.74 -6.16
CA HIS A 124 -3.74 12.30 -6.15
C HIS A 124 -4.66 11.46 -7.04
N GLY A 125 -5.02 11.98 -8.23
CA GLY A 125 -5.88 11.27 -9.18
C GLY A 125 -7.38 11.46 -8.93
N GLY A 126 -7.76 12.29 -7.96
CA GLY A 126 -9.16 12.67 -7.69
C GLY A 126 -9.83 11.87 -6.58
N PRO A 127 -11.14 12.12 -6.36
CA PRO A 127 -11.90 11.47 -5.30
C PRO A 127 -11.96 9.94 -5.47
N GLU A 128 -11.99 9.43 -6.70
CA GLU A 128 -11.98 8.00 -7.03
C GLU A 128 -10.66 7.60 -7.72
N GLY A 129 -9.54 8.12 -7.21
CA GLY A 129 -8.21 7.78 -7.71
C GLY A 129 -7.80 6.33 -7.43
N PHE A 130 -6.62 5.95 -7.86
CA PHE A 130 -6.09 4.58 -7.79
C PHE A 130 -6.04 3.99 -6.37
N ASN A 131 -5.96 4.85 -5.36
CA ASN A 131 -6.03 4.49 -3.95
C ASN A 131 -7.39 3.89 -3.52
N ASN A 132 -8.46 4.18 -4.23
CA ASN A 132 -9.81 3.68 -3.93
C ASN A 132 -10.22 2.49 -4.83
N GLN A 133 -9.34 2.01 -5.69
CA GLN A 133 -9.62 0.94 -6.63
C GLN A 133 -9.21 -0.43 -6.09
N VAL A 134 -9.97 -1.47 -6.42
CA VAL A 134 -9.53 -2.86 -6.21
C VAL A 134 -8.75 -3.31 -7.45
N TRP A 135 -7.45 -3.52 -7.27
CA TRP A 135 -6.54 -3.95 -8.32
C TRP A 135 -6.68 -5.45 -8.58
N GLU A 136 -6.59 -5.86 -9.84
CA GLU A 136 -6.56 -7.26 -10.22
C GLU A 136 -5.17 -7.83 -9.97
N VAL A 137 -5.07 -8.91 -9.17
CA VAL A 137 -3.80 -9.59 -8.96
C VAL A 137 -3.57 -10.59 -10.09
N LYS A 138 -2.49 -10.40 -10.84
CA LYS A 138 -2.09 -11.26 -11.97
C LYS A 138 -1.21 -12.42 -11.51
N ALA A 139 -0.34 -12.17 -10.55
CA ALA A 139 0.55 -13.17 -9.95
C ALA A 139 0.91 -12.74 -8.53
N ALA A 140 1.11 -13.70 -7.65
CA ALA A 140 1.65 -13.47 -6.31
C ALA A 140 2.36 -14.73 -5.82
N ASP A 141 3.52 -14.52 -5.19
CA ASP A 141 4.28 -15.54 -4.48
C ASP A 141 4.90 -14.94 -3.20
N ASP A 142 5.80 -15.67 -2.52
CA ASP A 142 6.43 -15.20 -1.28
C ASP A 142 7.37 -13.99 -1.50
N SER A 143 7.82 -13.73 -2.71
CA SER A 143 8.80 -12.70 -3.04
C SER A 143 8.26 -11.54 -3.87
N SER A 144 7.11 -11.72 -4.53
CA SER A 144 6.56 -10.70 -5.43
C SER A 144 5.04 -10.74 -5.54
N ILE A 145 4.46 -9.59 -5.89
CA ILE A 145 3.06 -9.47 -6.31
C ILE A 145 2.97 -8.53 -7.51
N THR A 146 2.29 -8.97 -8.56
CA THR A 146 1.97 -8.15 -9.73
C THR A 146 0.48 -7.87 -9.77
N MET A 147 0.13 -6.59 -9.84
CA MET A 147 -1.24 -6.11 -9.88
C MET A 147 -1.47 -5.23 -11.10
N ASN A 148 -2.68 -5.27 -11.63
CA ASN A 148 -3.09 -4.47 -12.79
C ASN A 148 -4.35 -3.68 -12.48
N TYR A 149 -4.42 -2.47 -13.03
CA TYR A 149 -5.62 -1.64 -13.04
C TYR A 149 -5.81 -1.01 -14.41
N PHE A 150 -7.00 -1.16 -14.98
CA PHE A 150 -7.41 -0.52 -16.22
C PHE A 150 -8.27 0.72 -15.90
N SER A 151 -7.70 1.88 -16.17
CA SER A 151 -8.34 3.19 -16.00
C SER A 151 -8.91 3.65 -17.36
N SER A 152 -10.23 3.70 -17.46
CA SER A 152 -10.94 4.00 -18.72
C SER A 152 -10.75 5.44 -19.18
N ASP A 153 -10.92 5.70 -20.51
CA ASP A 153 -10.97 7.06 -21.05
C ASP A 153 -12.05 7.89 -20.32
N GLY A 154 -11.70 9.06 -19.84
CA GLY A 154 -12.57 9.94 -19.09
C GLY A 154 -12.65 9.68 -17.57
N GLU A 155 -12.02 8.61 -17.05
CA GLU A 155 -11.97 8.38 -15.60
C GLU A 155 -11.33 9.59 -14.90
N MET A 156 -12.01 10.12 -13.88
CA MET A 156 -11.63 11.37 -13.20
C MET A 156 -11.30 12.54 -14.15
N GLY A 157 -11.84 12.53 -15.38
CA GLY A 157 -11.63 13.57 -16.39
C GLY A 157 -10.33 13.44 -17.21
N TYR A 158 -9.55 12.39 -17.00
CA TYR A 158 -8.33 12.15 -17.75
C TYR A 158 -8.62 11.52 -19.13
N PRO A 159 -7.96 11.98 -20.22
CA PRO A 159 -8.14 11.40 -21.55
C PRO A 159 -7.41 10.07 -21.71
N GLY A 160 -7.96 9.23 -22.58
CA GLY A 160 -7.38 7.95 -23.00
C GLY A 160 -7.55 6.82 -21.99
N ASN A 161 -7.59 5.60 -22.51
CA ASN A 161 -7.49 4.41 -21.70
C ASN A 161 -6.04 4.26 -21.19
N LEU A 162 -5.88 3.90 -19.92
CA LEU A 162 -4.58 3.68 -19.30
C LEU A 162 -4.58 2.31 -18.63
N ASP A 163 -3.75 1.41 -19.12
CA ASP A 163 -3.50 0.11 -18.52
C ASP A 163 -2.24 0.20 -17.65
N VAL A 164 -2.38 -0.04 -16.36
CA VAL A 164 -1.29 0.11 -15.37
C VAL A 164 -1.01 -1.21 -14.70
N GLU A 165 0.24 -1.63 -14.79
CA GLU A 165 0.79 -2.77 -14.05
C GLU A 165 1.77 -2.27 -13.00
N VAL A 166 1.62 -2.77 -11.78
CA VAL A 166 2.55 -2.49 -10.67
C VAL A 166 3.02 -3.82 -10.09
N MET A 167 4.33 -3.95 -9.96
CA MET A 167 4.96 -5.09 -9.29
C MET A 167 5.70 -4.63 -8.05
N TYR A 168 5.39 -5.26 -6.92
CA TYR A 168 6.20 -5.21 -5.72
C TYR A 168 7.07 -6.46 -5.68
N SER A 169 8.35 -6.30 -5.42
CA SER A 169 9.28 -7.42 -5.25
C SER A 169 10.22 -7.18 -4.08
N LEU A 170 10.40 -8.20 -3.26
CA LEU A 170 11.33 -8.21 -2.14
C LEU A 170 12.48 -9.17 -2.45
N ASN A 171 13.70 -8.66 -2.49
CA ASN A 171 14.88 -9.47 -2.79
C ASN A 171 15.62 -9.93 -1.51
N ASP A 172 16.65 -10.74 -1.70
CA ASP A 172 17.47 -11.27 -0.59
C ASP A 172 18.40 -10.21 0.04
N GLU A 173 18.61 -9.08 -0.63
CA GLU A 173 19.33 -7.92 -0.12
C GLU A 173 18.46 -7.01 0.77
N ASN A 174 17.21 -7.43 1.08
CA ASN A 174 16.24 -6.68 1.87
C ASN A 174 15.74 -5.39 1.21
N GLU A 175 15.71 -5.35 -0.11
CA GLU A 175 15.17 -4.24 -0.87
C GLU A 175 13.74 -4.56 -1.32
N LEU A 176 12.80 -3.68 -0.98
CA LEU A 176 11.45 -3.68 -1.54
C LEU A 176 11.43 -2.75 -2.76
N LEU A 177 11.32 -3.33 -3.94
CA LEU A 177 11.23 -2.60 -5.20
C LEU A 177 9.77 -2.44 -5.63
N ILE A 178 9.44 -1.29 -6.19
CA ILE A 178 8.13 -1.01 -6.77
C ILE A 178 8.34 -0.61 -8.23
N THR A 179 7.95 -1.49 -9.14
CA THR A 179 8.07 -1.27 -10.58
C THR A 179 6.72 -0.90 -11.18
N TYR A 180 6.68 0.15 -11.97
CA TYR A 180 5.49 0.64 -12.65
C TYR A 180 5.64 0.48 -14.16
N LYS A 181 4.59 -0.02 -14.81
CA LYS A 181 4.46 -0.05 -16.25
C LYS A 181 3.08 0.48 -16.62
N ALA A 182 3.03 1.41 -17.57
CA ALA A 182 1.77 1.98 -18.04
C ALA A 182 1.76 2.06 -19.55
N THR A 183 0.64 1.68 -20.15
CA THR A 183 0.39 1.81 -21.59
C THR A 183 -0.93 2.52 -21.83
N THR A 184 -1.00 3.33 -22.88
CA THR A 184 -2.17 4.13 -23.21
C THR A 184 -2.42 4.15 -24.71
N ASP A 185 -3.67 4.31 -25.10
CA ASP A 185 -4.09 4.48 -26.50
C ASP A 185 -4.16 5.96 -26.93
N LYS A 186 -4.00 6.91 -26.00
CA LYS A 186 -4.13 8.34 -26.22
C LYS A 186 -3.19 9.11 -25.31
N SER A 187 -2.69 10.23 -25.72
CA SER A 187 -1.89 11.10 -24.86
C SER A 187 -2.64 11.41 -23.57
N THR A 188 -2.02 11.15 -22.43
CA THR A 188 -2.56 11.40 -21.08
C THR A 188 -1.42 11.68 -20.11
N PRO A 189 -1.60 12.55 -19.10
CA PRO A 189 -0.59 12.74 -18.08
C PRO A 189 -0.55 11.52 -17.14
N VAL A 190 0.66 11.04 -16.84
CA VAL A 190 0.91 9.93 -15.92
C VAL A 190 2.05 10.31 -14.98
N ASN A 191 1.81 10.21 -13.68
CA ASN A 191 2.80 10.40 -12.61
C ASN A 191 2.43 9.52 -11.41
N LEU A 192 2.84 8.25 -11.45
CA LEU A 192 2.51 7.25 -10.46
C LEU A 192 3.46 7.32 -9.26
N THR A 193 2.96 7.01 -8.07
CA THR A 193 3.77 6.87 -6.87
C THR A 193 3.10 5.95 -5.85
N ASN A 194 3.85 5.54 -4.83
CA ASN A 194 3.31 4.93 -3.62
C ASN A 194 3.31 5.96 -2.47
N HIS A 195 2.28 5.94 -1.64
CA HIS A 195 2.07 6.89 -0.55
C HIS A 195 2.25 6.26 0.84
N ALA A 196 3.19 5.31 0.97
CA ALA A 196 3.52 4.76 2.27
C ALA A 196 4.15 5.84 3.17
N PHE A 197 3.75 5.81 4.44
CA PHE A 197 4.35 6.62 5.50
C PHE A 197 5.26 5.72 6.32
N PHE A 198 6.55 6.01 6.29
CA PHE A 198 7.56 5.26 7.03
C PHE A 198 7.92 5.97 8.33
N ASN A 199 7.80 5.26 9.46
CA ASN A 199 8.34 5.68 10.75
C ASN A 199 9.47 4.72 11.17
N ARG A 200 10.71 5.16 11.03
CA ARG A 200 11.90 4.35 11.34
C ARG A 200 12.08 4.07 12.84
N ALA A 201 11.34 4.76 13.71
CA ALA A 201 11.29 4.48 15.14
C ALA A 201 10.24 3.40 15.49
N GLY A 202 9.49 2.92 14.48
CA GLY A 202 8.38 1.99 14.61
C GLY A 202 7.02 2.68 14.52
N GLU A 203 6.03 1.99 14.00
CA GLU A 203 4.66 2.50 13.75
C GLU A 203 4.04 3.10 15.01
N ALA A 204 4.25 2.47 16.17
CA ALA A 204 3.68 2.89 17.45
C ALA A 204 4.40 4.07 18.12
N ASN A 205 5.49 4.59 17.55
CA ASN A 205 6.32 5.66 18.12
C ASN A 205 6.20 6.94 17.30
N GLY A 206 4.98 7.42 17.09
CA GLY A 206 4.67 8.62 16.33
C GLY A 206 5.10 9.92 17.00
#